data_d0a4f39829b36e384970736a1ce363c2
#
_entry.id   d0a4f39829b36e384970736a1ce363c2
#
_cell.length_a   1.000
_cell.length_b   1.000
_cell.length_c   1.000
_cell.angle_alpha   90.00
_cell.angle_beta   90.00
_cell.angle_gamma   90.00
#
_symmetry.space_group_name_H-M   'P 1'
#
loop_
_entity.id
_entity.type
_entity.pdbx_description
1 polymer ?
#
loop_
_entity_poly.entity_id
_entity_poly.type
_entity_poly.pdbx_seq_one_letter_code
_entity_poly.pdbx_strand_id
1 'polypeptide(L)'
;MTIAQTTHGPVEGREKEGVLLFSGIPYAAPPTGPRRFRAPEPHDGWKQTRQALKFYPAAPQYPTGGMTAAVPVRWDEDCLALNIATPAIDDARRPVLFWIHGGAYRTGQGNVPWYNGAQFARNGDIVVVSIN
;
A
#
# COMPACT_ATOMS: atom_id res chain seq x y z
N MET A 1 -18.17 2.98 -6.50
CA MET A 1 -16.77 3.24 -6.91
C MET A 1 -16.36 4.53 -6.27
N THR A 2 -15.20 4.54 -5.63
CA THR A 2 -14.74 5.69 -4.84
C THR A 2 -13.43 6.19 -5.45
N ILE A 3 -13.40 7.45 -5.91
CA ILE A 3 -12.22 8.05 -6.54
C ILE A 3 -11.67 9.13 -5.63
N ALA A 4 -10.39 9.03 -5.30
CA ALA A 4 -9.62 10.04 -4.59
C ALA A 4 -8.65 10.74 -5.54
N GLN A 5 -8.53 12.07 -5.41
CA GLN A 5 -7.51 12.86 -6.12
C GLN A 5 -6.23 12.85 -5.30
N THR A 6 -5.12 12.49 -5.92
CA THR A 6 -3.79 12.53 -5.31
C THR A 6 -2.88 13.46 -6.09
N THR A 7 -1.74 13.81 -5.51
CA THR A 7 -0.72 14.61 -6.19
C THR A 7 -0.14 13.93 -7.43
N HIS A 8 -0.27 12.60 -7.53
CA HIS A 8 0.21 11.82 -8.68
C HIS A 8 -0.88 11.47 -9.68
N GLY A 9 -2.15 11.77 -9.38
CA GLY A 9 -3.30 11.50 -10.23
C GLY A 9 -4.45 10.83 -9.50
N PRO A 10 -5.60 10.63 -10.15
CA PRO A 10 -6.78 10.02 -9.54
C PRO A 10 -6.58 8.52 -9.29
N VAL A 11 -7.06 8.04 -8.14
CA VAL A 11 -7.06 6.61 -7.78
C VAL A 11 -8.46 6.14 -7.46
N GLU A 12 -8.84 4.97 -7.97
CA GLU A 12 -10.10 4.32 -7.69
C GLU A 12 -9.90 3.23 -6.64
N GLY A 13 -10.59 3.36 -5.51
CA GLY A 13 -10.66 2.37 -4.46
C GLY A 13 -12.02 1.69 -4.38
N ARG A 14 -12.21 0.91 -3.34
CA ARG A 14 -13.46 0.24 -3.00
C ARG A 14 -13.91 0.60 -1.59
N GLU A 15 -15.20 0.60 -1.37
CA GLU A 15 -15.77 0.68 -0.03
C GLU A 15 -16.08 -0.73 0.48
N LYS A 16 -15.75 -0.97 1.73
CA LYS A 16 -16.13 -2.17 2.46
C LYS A 16 -16.44 -1.82 3.91
N GLU A 17 -17.65 -2.12 4.35
CA GLU A 17 -18.11 -1.94 5.74
C GLU A 17 -17.89 -0.50 6.26
N GLY A 18 -18.16 0.50 5.43
CA GLY A 18 -17.99 1.91 5.77
C GLY A 18 -16.55 2.42 5.79
N VAL A 19 -15.61 1.66 5.23
CA VAL A 19 -14.20 2.06 5.08
C VAL A 19 -13.82 2.05 3.61
N LEU A 20 -13.13 3.09 3.18
CA LEU A 20 -12.58 3.21 1.85
C LEU A 20 -11.19 2.59 1.81
N LEU A 21 -10.98 1.66 0.88
CA LEU A 21 -9.76 0.88 0.75
C LEU A 21 -9.12 1.15 -0.61
N PHE A 22 -7.87 1.55 -0.60
CA PHE A 22 -7.03 1.72 -1.78
C PHE A 22 -5.81 0.83 -1.65
N SER A 23 -5.59 -0.07 -2.61
CA SER A 23 -4.51 -1.05 -2.55
C SER A 23 -3.60 -0.92 -3.76
N GLY A 24 -2.28 -0.92 -3.52
CA GLY A 24 -1.29 -0.91 -4.58
C GLY A 24 -1.11 0.44 -5.26
N ILE A 25 -1.01 1.51 -4.49
CA ILE A 25 -0.66 2.84 -5.00
C ILE A 25 0.88 2.96 -5.01
N PRO A 26 1.53 3.14 -6.16
CA PRO A 26 2.97 3.33 -6.19
C PRO A 26 3.36 4.65 -5.53
N TYR A 27 4.39 4.63 -4.69
CA TYR A 27 4.93 5.82 -4.03
C TYR A 27 6.29 6.27 -4.60
N ALA A 28 6.90 5.44 -5.44
CA ALA A 28 8.14 5.74 -6.15
C ALA A 28 8.13 5.07 -7.53
N ALA A 29 9.02 5.50 -8.40
CA ALA A 29 9.26 4.84 -9.67
C ALA A 29 9.71 3.38 -9.46
N PRO A 30 9.34 2.43 -10.35
CA PRO A 30 9.77 1.04 -10.23
C PRO A 30 11.29 0.92 -10.11
N PRO A 31 11.83 0.22 -9.08
CA PRO A 31 13.26 0.07 -8.87
C PRO A 31 13.85 -1.04 -9.78
N THR A 32 13.52 -0.99 -11.07
CA THR A 32 13.89 -2.00 -12.07
C THR A 32 14.93 -1.48 -13.06
N GLY A 33 15.59 -2.38 -13.77
CA GLY A 33 16.58 -2.02 -14.77
C GLY A 33 17.68 -1.10 -14.23
N PRO A 34 17.91 0.08 -14.81
CA PRO A 34 18.94 1.01 -14.36
C PRO A 34 18.73 1.58 -12.96
N ARG A 35 17.50 1.50 -12.40
CA ARG A 35 17.17 1.97 -11.06
C ARG A 35 17.44 0.94 -9.95
N ARG A 36 17.81 -0.29 -10.29
CA ARG A 36 18.14 -1.31 -9.28
C ARG A 36 19.30 -0.85 -8.41
N PHE A 37 19.14 -1.04 -7.09
CA PHE A 37 20.15 -0.65 -6.07
C PHE A 37 20.51 0.84 -6.04
N ARG A 38 19.68 1.70 -6.61
CA ARG A 38 19.85 3.15 -6.55
C ARG A 38 18.87 3.77 -5.54
N ALA A 39 19.11 5.04 -5.21
CA ALA A 39 18.14 5.82 -4.44
C ALA A 39 16.78 5.86 -5.16
N PRO A 40 15.66 5.86 -4.42
CA PRO A 40 14.35 5.91 -5.03
C PRO A 40 14.15 7.23 -5.78
N GLU A 41 13.48 7.15 -6.92
CA GLU A 41 13.07 8.29 -7.73
C GLU A 41 11.56 8.54 -7.57
N PRO A 42 11.08 9.79 -7.63
CA PRO A 42 9.66 10.07 -7.65
C PRO A 42 8.95 9.34 -8.81
N HIS A 43 7.71 8.92 -8.58
CA HIS A 43 6.87 8.39 -9.65
C HIS A 43 6.35 9.55 -10.52
N ASP A 44 6.32 9.37 -11.84
CA ASP A 44 5.87 10.41 -12.79
C ASP A 44 4.37 10.75 -12.67
N GLY A 45 3.63 9.93 -11.93
CA GLY A 45 2.18 10.06 -11.81
C GLY A 45 1.43 9.46 -13.00
N TRP A 46 0.13 9.72 -13.04
CA TRP A 46 -0.78 9.22 -14.09
C TRP A 46 -1.91 10.22 -14.36
N LYS A 47 -2.39 10.25 -15.57
CA LYS A 47 -3.51 11.14 -16.00
C LYS A 47 -4.88 10.44 -15.92
N GLN A 48 -4.93 9.14 -16.19
CA GLN A 48 -6.15 8.36 -16.14
C GLN A 48 -6.35 7.79 -14.73
N THR A 49 -7.61 7.55 -14.32
CA THR A 49 -7.90 6.94 -13.02
C THR A 49 -7.23 5.58 -12.90
N ARG A 50 -6.33 5.45 -11.93
CA ARG A 50 -5.63 4.21 -11.62
C ARG A 50 -6.49 3.36 -10.70
N GLN A 51 -6.71 2.11 -11.05
CA GLN A 51 -7.38 1.17 -10.18
C GLN A 51 -6.47 0.74 -9.02
N ALA A 52 -6.82 1.16 -7.80
CA ALA A 52 -6.15 0.79 -6.56
C ALA A 52 -6.95 -0.31 -5.82
N LEU A 53 -7.23 -1.40 -6.53
CA LEU A 53 -8.10 -2.49 -6.09
C LEU A 53 -7.36 -3.77 -5.71
N LYS A 54 -6.07 -3.87 -6.06
CA LYS A 54 -5.23 -5.05 -5.85
C LYS A 54 -3.93 -4.67 -5.17
N PHE A 55 -3.51 -5.48 -4.23
CA PHE A 55 -2.20 -5.35 -3.61
C PHE A 55 -1.08 -5.53 -4.63
N TYR A 56 -0.04 -4.74 -4.48
CA TYR A 56 1.20 -4.91 -5.24
C TYR A 56 1.97 -6.15 -4.75
N PRO A 57 2.87 -6.68 -5.59
CA PRO A 57 3.82 -7.69 -5.15
C PRO A 57 4.69 -7.18 -4.01
N ALA A 58 5.14 -8.07 -3.16
CA ALA A 58 6.20 -7.80 -2.19
C ALA A 58 7.56 -7.66 -2.88
N ALA A 59 8.55 -7.13 -2.18
CA ALA A 59 9.93 -7.17 -2.65
C ALA A 59 10.41 -8.62 -2.83
N PRO A 60 11.32 -8.89 -3.78
CA PRO A 60 11.94 -10.20 -3.95
C PRO A 60 12.51 -10.72 -2.63
N GLN A 61 12.12 -11.93 -2.25
CA GLN A 61 12.49 -12.52 -0.96
C GLN A 61 12.44 -14.04 -1.00
N TYR A 62 13.22 -14.69 -0.14
CA TYR A 62 13.14 -16.14 0.04
C TYR A 62 11.94 -16.51 0.92
N PRO A 63 11.33 -17.67 0.69
CA PRO A 63 10.34 -18.21 1.63
C PRO A 63 10.94 -18.32 3.03
N THR A 64 10.20 -17.89 4.03
CA THR A 64 10.67 -17.92 5.42
C THR A 64 9.64 -18.57 6.33
N GLY A 65 10.12 -19.05 7.48
CA GLY A 65 9.28 -19.39 8.61
C GLY A 65 8.79 -18.15 9.37
N GLY A 66 8.11 -18.35 10.48
CA GLY A 66 7.63 -17.29 11.36
C GLY A 66 6.15 -16.98 11.19
N MET A 67 5.69 -15.92 11.83
CA MET A 67 4.25 -15.59 11.93
C MET A 67 3.56 -15.38 10.58
N THR A 68 4.29 -14.99 9.55
CA THR A 68 3.75 -14.75 8.20
C THR A 68 3.97 -15.91 7.23
N ALA A 69 4.56 -17.01 7.66
CA ALA A 69 4.91 -18.15 6.79
C ALA A 69 3.72 -18.74 6.03
N ALA A 70 2.52 -18.68 6.61
CA ALA A 70 1.30 -19.17 5.98
C ALA A 70 0.68 -18.19 4.96
N VAL A 71 1.20 -16.97 4.87
CA VAL A 71 0.69 -15.97 3.92
C VAL A 71 1.44 -16.09 2.60
N PRO A 72 0.75 -16.41 1.49
CA PRO A 72 1.41 -16.49 0.20
C PRO A 72 2.07 -15.17 -0.18
N VAL A 73 3.31 -15.22 -0.60
CA VAL A 73 4.06 -14.06 -1.07
C VAL A 73 4.20 -14.13 -2.59
N ARG A 74 3.53 -13.21 -3.28
CA ARG A 74 3.84 -12.89 -4.67
C ARG A 74 4.82 -11.74 -4.65
N TRP A 75 5.96 -11.89 -5.28
CA TRP A 75 6.99 -10.88 -5.30
C TRP A 75 7.36 -10.44 -6.72
N ASP A 76 7.83 -9.21 -6.83
CA ASP A 76 8.35 -8.61 -8.06
C ASP A 76 9.37 -7.52 -7.68
N GLU A 77 10.22 -7.12 -8.61
CA GLU A 77 11.10 -5.96 -8.40
C GLU A 77 10.30 -4.65 -8.39
N ASP A 78 9.20 -4.56 -9.16
CA ASP A 78 8.24 -3.45 -9.06
C ASP A 78 7.33 -3.65 -7.85
N CYS A 79 7.81 -3.26 -6.66
CA CYS A 79 7.16 -3.52 -5.38
C CYS A 79 6.91 -2.26 -4.54
N LEU A 80 7.36 -1.08 -4.97
CA LEU A 80 7.29 0.16 -4.18
C LEU A 80 5.88 0.74 -4.19
N ALA A 81 4.98 0.14 -3.43
CA ALA A 81 3.60 0.55 -3.33
C ALA A 81 3.10 0.55 -1.88
N LEU A 82 2.04 1.32 -1.64
CA LEU A 82 1.36 1.43 -0.38
C LEU A 82 -0.13 1.08 -0.50
N ASN A 83 -0.75 0.84 0.65
CA ASN A 83 -2.18 0.61 0.77
C ASN A 83 -2.74 1.58 1.81
N ILE A 84 -3.97 2.04 1.59
CA ILE A 84 -4.64 3.02 2.46
C ILE A 84 -6.00 2.47 2.88
N ALA A 85 -6.31 2.60 4.17
CA ALA A 85 -7.66 2.48 4.71
C ALA A 85 -8.05 3.82 5.36
N THR A 86 -9.20 4.39 4.97
CA THR A 86 -9.68 5.66 5.48
C THR A 86 -11.21 5.64 5.64
N PRO A 87 -11.78 6.30 6.67
CA PRO A 87 -13.23 6.39 6.82
C PRO A 87 -13.89 7.27 5.75
N ALA A 88 -13.19 8.27 5.23
CA ALA A 88 -13.73 9.17 4.21
C ALA A 88 -12.65 9.81 3.34
N ILE A 89 -13.09 10.40 2.21
CA ILE A 89 -12.31 11.34 1.39
C ILE A 89 -12.97 12.71 1.61
N ASP A 90 -12.38 13.49 2.50
CA ASP A 90 -12.85 14.81 2.88
C ASP A 90 -11.65 15.67 3.34
N ASP A 91 -11.91 16.90 3.80
CA ASP A 91 -10.91 17.85 4.28
C ASP A 91 -10.58 17.67 5.78
N ALA A 92 -11.11 16.65 6.44
CA ALA A 92 -10.78 16.35 7.83
C ALA A 92 -9.32 15.88 7.93
N ARG A 93 -8.50 16.66 8.60
CA ARG A 93 -7.06 16.39 8.80
C ARG A 93 -6.87 15.26 9.81
N ARG A 94 -7.23 14.02 9.43
CA ARG A 94 -7.14 12.84 10.29
C ARG A 94 -5.71 12.49 10.63
N PRO A 95 -5.45 11.99 11.82
CA PRO A 95 -4.17 11.35 12.14
C PRO A 95 -3.87 10.20 11.18
N VAL A 96 -2.59 9.99 10.86
CA VAL A 96 -2.15 8.90 9.99
C VAL A 96 -1.34 7.91 10.80
N LEU A 97 -1.82 6.66 10.84
CA LEU A 97 -1.04 5.52 11.30
C LEU A 97 -0.28 4.93 10.11
N PHE A 98 1.03 5.09 10.10
CA PHE A 98 1.90 4.57 9.06
C PHE A 98 2.56 3.27 9.53
N TRP A 99 2.21 2.15 8.89
CA TRP A 99 2.68 0.83 9.25
C TRP A 99 3.82 0.36 8.34
N ILE A 100 4.98 0.12 8.94
CA ILE A 100 6.14 -0.48 8.29
C ILE A 100 6.24 -1.91 8.81
N HIS A 101 6.11 -2.90 7.91
CA HIS A 101 6.16 -4.30 8.28
C HIS A 101 7.54 -4.72 8.77
N GLY A 102 7.58 -5.74 9.63
CA GLY A 102 8.81 -6.37 10.06
C GLY A 102 9.36 -7.36 9.02
N GLY A 103 10.48 -8.02 9.36
CA GLY A 103 11.11 -9.05 8.51
C GLY A 103 12.62 -8.90 8.38
N ALA A 104 13.22 -8.07 9.23
CA ALA A 104 14.68 -7.86 9.32
C ALA A 104 15.33 -7.49 7.98
N TYR A 105 14.64 -6.71 7.15
CA TYR A 105 15.06 -6.33 5.79
C TYR A 105 15.29 -7.50 4.83
N ARG A 106 14.78 -8.68 5.16
CA ARG A 106 14.95 -9.91 4.37
C ARG A 106 13.65 -10.45 3.83
N THR A 107 12.55 -10.16 4.51
CA THR A 107 11.23 -10.72 4.23
C THR A 107 10.13 -9.76 4.66
N GLY A 108 8.89 -10.10 4.30
CA GLY A 108 7.71 -9.34 4.71
C GLY A 108 6.99 -8.68 3.54
N GLN A 109 5.81 -8.17 3.83
CA GLN A 109 4.95 -7.49 2.85
C GLN A 109 3.90 -6.65 3.57
N GLY A 110 3.47 -5.56 2.93
CA GLY A 110 2.47 -4.66 3.49
C GLY A 110 1.02 -5.16 3.44
N ASN A 111 0.76 -6.30 2.79
CA ASN A 111 -0.59 -6.84 2.56
C ASN A 111 -0.92 -8.08 3.41
N VAL A 112 -0.22 -8.29 4.49
CA VAL A 112 -0.56 -9.36 5.44
C VAL A 112 -1.96 -9.12 6.02
N PRO A 113 -2.86 -10.12 6.07
CA PRO A 113 -4.26 -9.92 6.47
C PRO A 113 -4.48 -9.21 7.81
N TRP A 114 -3.63 -9.46 8.80
CA TRP A 114 -3.73 -8.80 10.11
C TRP A 114 -3.10 -7.39 10.16
N TYR A 115 -2.49 -6.92 9.07
CA TYR A 115 -2.13 -5.51 8.88
C TYR A 115 -3.26 -4.69 8.25
N ASN A 116 -4.44 -5.30 8.09
CA ASN A 116 -5.61 -4.61 7.59
C ASN A 116 -6.06 -3.50 8.56
N GLY A 117 -5.83 -2.27 8.18
CA GLY A 117 -6.12 -1.09 8.97
C GLY A 117 -7.60 -0.68 9.02
N ALA A 118 -8.51 -1.42 8.39
CA ALA A 118 -9.92 -1.00 8.28
C ALA A 118 -10.61 -0.82 9.64
N GLN A 119 -10.31 -1.66 10.62
CA GLN A 119 -10.87 -1.54 11.96
C GLN A 119 -10.37 -0.27 12.69
N PHE A 120 -9.08 0.03 12.55
CA PHE A 120 -8.51 1.25 13.12
C PHE A 120 -9.09 2.50 12.44
N ALA A 121 -9.20 2.49 11.11
CA ALA A 121 -9.79 3.59 10.37
C ALA A 121 -11.23 3.85 10.80
N ARG A 122 -12.06 2.80 10.89
CA ARG A 122 -13.47 2.91 11.28
C ARG A 122 -13.67 3.37 12.71
N ASN A 123 -12.94 2.77 13.66
CA ASN A 123 -13.19 2.99 15.09
C ASN A 123 -12.42 4.20 15.65
N GLY A 124 -11.30 4.56 15.03
CA GLY A 124 -10.43 5.64 15.48
C GLY A 124 -10.52 6.91 14.67
N ASP A 125 -11.33 6.94 13.62
CA ASP A 125 -11.40 8.06 12.67
C ASP A 125 -10.02 8.51 12.18
N ILE A 126 -9.18 7.52 11.83
CA ILE A 126 -7.80 7.74 11.38
C ILE A 126 -7.58 7.18 9.97
N VAL A 127 -6.53 7.64 9.30
CA VAL A 127 -6.02 7.03 8.07
C VAL A 127 -4.95 6.01 8.42
N VAL A 128 -5.07 4.81 7.88
CA VAL A 128 -4.03 3.77 8.06
C VAL A 128 -3.35 3.52 6.72
N VAL A 129 -2.02 3.59 6.72
CA VAL A 129 -1.18 3.34 5.54
C VAL A 129 -0.25 2.19 5.85
N SER A 130 -0.21 1.16 4.99
CA SER A 130 0.81 0.11 5.03
C SER A 130 1.64 0.15 3.76
N ILE A 131 2.92 -0.15 3.86
CA ILE A 131 3.86 -0.13 2.73
C ILE A 131 4.56 -1.46 2.51
N ASN A 132 5.02 -1.63 1.31
CA ASN A 132 6.08 -2.58 1.00
C ASN A 132 7.46 -1.94 1.18
#